data_c9532eb70152e1071dcf0aa01e888dcf
#
_entry.id   c9532eb70152e1071dcf0aa01e888dcf
#
_cell.length_a   1.000
_cell.length_b   1.000
_cell.length_c   1.000
_cell.angle_alpha   90.00
_cell.angle_beta   90.00
_cell.angle_gamma   90.00
#
_symmetry.space_group_name_H-M   'P 1'
#
loop_
_entity.id
_entity.type
_entity.pdbx_description
1 polymer ?
#
loop_
_entity_poly.entity_id
_entity_poly.type
_entity_poly.pdbx_seq_one_letter_code
_entity_poly.pdbx_strand_id
1 'polypeptide(L)'
;MRSETVELLERLIAFPSISSESNLDLINFIEEYLTAHGVTSQRIWSPCGNKASLIANIGPSVPGGIVLSGHTDVVPVVGQAWLTDPWRLTAKHGKLYGRGTCDMKGFIAIALSRVADMVKMGLRRPVQLAFSHDEEVGC
;
A
#
# COMPACT_ATOMS: atom_id res chain seq x y z
N MET A 1 -1.83 -5.58 22.41
CA MET A 1 -2.67 -5.23 21.22
C MET A 1 -1.69 -4.78 20.14
N ARG A 2 -1.73 -5.38 18.95
CA ARG A 2 -0.92 -4.89 17.81
C ARG A 2 -1.45 -3.53 17.37
N SER A 3 -0.60 -2.65 16.84
CA SER A 3 -1.06 -1.39 16.24
C SER A 3 -1.75 -1.67 14.91
N GLU A 4 -2.73 -0.87 14.54
CA GLU A 4 -3.41 -0.94 13.23
C GLU A 4 -2.42 -0.96 12.06
N THR A 5 -1.34 -0.18 12.15
CA THR A 5 -0.27 -0.17 11.14
C THR A 5 0.36 -1.56 10.95
N VAL A 6 0.60 -2.30 12.04
CA VAL A 6 1.19 -3.65 11.97
C VAL A 6 0.18 -4.65 11.41
N GLU A 7 -1.10 -4.52 11.74
CA GLU A 7 -2.17 -5.36 11.20
C GLU A 7 -2.34 -5.14 9.69
N LEU A 8 -2.33 -3.88 9.25
CA LEU A 8 -2.35 -3.53 7.83
C LEU A 8 -1.11 -4.05 7.09
N LEU A 9 0.07 -3.89 7.69
CA LEU A 9 1.30 -4.40 7.10
C LEU A 9 1.25 -5.93 6.94
N GLU A 10 0.76 -6.65 7.93
CA GLU A 10 0.58 -8.12 7.86
C GLU A 10 -0.32 -8.51 6.69
N ARG A 11 -1.42 -7.78 6.50
CA ARG A 11 -2.34 -7.99 5.36
C ARG A 11 -1.67 -7.69 4.02
N LEU A 12 -0.95 -6.58 3.92
CA LEU A 12 -0.25 -6.18 2.68
C LEU A 12 0.87 -7.14 2.31
N ILE A 13 1.63 -7.65 3.29
CA ILE A 13 2.70 -8.63 3.05
C ILE A 13 2.16 -9.96 2.51
N ALA A 14 0.96 -10.35 2.90
CA ALA A 14 0.34 -11.59 2.44
C ALA A 14 -0.03 -11.59 0.94
N PHE A 15 -0.03 -10.43 0.27
CA PHE A 15 -0.20 -10.35 -1.18
C PHE A 15 1.16 -10.47 -1.88
N PRO A 16 1.43 -11.54 -2.65
CA PRO A 16 2.69 -11.69 -3.39
C PRO A 16 2.67 -10.86 -4.69
N SER A 17 2.56 -9.53 -4.57
CA SER A 17 2.48 -8.58 -5.69
C SER A 17 3.85 -8.36 -6.34
N ILE A 18 4.50 -9.44 -6.81
CA ILE A 18 5.74 -9.36 -7.57
C ILE A 18 5.49 -8.60 -8.87
N SER A 19 6.43 -7.74 -9.31
CA SER A 19 6.23 -6.87 -10.48
C SER A 19 5.84 -7.62 -11.77
N SER A 20 6.22 -8.91 -11.91
CA SER A 20 5.77 -9.74 -13.05
C SER A 20 4.32 -10.21 -12.94
N GLU A 21 3.70 -10.11 -11.79
CA GLU A 21 2.37 -10.64 -11.48
C GLU A 21 1.32 -9.52 -11.37
N SER A 22 0.04 -9.91 -11.27
CA SER A 22 -1.05 -8.98 -10.99
C SER A 22 -0.96 -8.41 -9.56
N ASN A 23 -1.24 -7.11 -9.40
CA ASN A 23 -1.39 -6.49 -8.09
C ASN A 23 -2.86 -6.27 -7.69
N LEU A 24 -3.82 -6.78 -8.47
CA LEU A 24 -5.24 -6.42 -8.32
C LEU A 24 -5.83 -6.84 -6.98
N ASP A 25 -5.42 -7.98 -6.42
CA ASP A 25 -5.91 -8.41 -5.09
C ASP A 25 -5.48 -7.42 -3.99
N LEU A 26 -4.25 -6.92 -4.07
CA LEU A 26 -3.76 -5.89 -3.16
C LEU A 26 -4.49 -4.57 -3.37
N ILE A 27 -4.72 -4.16 -4.62
CA ILE A 27 -5.49 -2.94 -4.96
C ILE A 27 -6.93 -3.07 -4.47
N ASN A 28 -7.59 -4.20 -4.66
CA ASN A 28 -8.93 -4.47 -4.14
C ASN A 28 -8.99 -4.26 -2.61
N PHE A 29 -8.04 -4.86 -1.90
CA PHE A 29 -7.94 -4.70 -0.45
C PHE A 29 -7.78 -3.24 -0.01
N ILE A 30 -6.90 -2.47 -0.67
CA ILE A 30 -6.70 -1.05 -0.35
C ILE A 30 -7.97 -0.25 -0.64
N GLU A 31 -8.64 -0.49 -1.78
CA GLU A 31 -9.87 0.20 -2.16
C GLU A 31 -11.02 -0.08 -1.20
N GLU A 32 -11.19 -1.35 -0.78
CA GLU A 32 -12.17 -1.72 0.26
C GLU A 32 -11.89 -1.00 1.58
N TYR A 33 -10.63 -0.96 2.01
CA TYR A 33 -10.22 -0.25 3.21
C TYR A 33 -10.55 1.24 3.13
N LEU A 34 -10.21 1.91 2.03
CA LEU A 34 -10.50 3.33 1.81
C LEU A 34 -12.02 3.60 1.81
N THR A 35 -12.77 2.75 1.11
CA THR A 35 -14.25 2.84 1.03
C THR A 35 -14.89 2.71 2.42
N ALA A 36 -14.41 1.80 3.26
CA ALA A 36 -14.88 1.63 4.64
C ALA A 36 -14.65 2.88 5.51
N HIS A 37 -13.70 3.74 5.12
CA HIS A 37 -13.42 5.02 5.78
C HIS A 37 -14.06 6.23 5.05
N GLY A 38 -14.95 5.99 4.07
CA GLY A 38 -15.63 7.05 3.32
C GLY A 38 -14.73 7.77 2.30
N VAL A 39 -13.62 7.17 1.91
CA VAL A 39 -12.69 7.71 0.91
C VAL A 39 -12.89 6.98 -0.41
N THR A 40 -13.24 7.75 -1.46
CA THR A 40 -13.32 7.21 -2.83
C THR A 40 -11.94 7.18 -3.47
N SER A 41 -11.70 6.16 -4.28
CA SER A 41 -10.46 6.00 -5.05
C SER A 41 -10.75 5.83 -6.53
N GLN A 42 -9.72 6.05 -7.34
CA GLN A 42 -9.72 5.84 -8.78
C GLN A 42 -8.57 4.91 -9.15
N ARG A 43 -8.85 3.92 -10.00
CA ARG A 43 -7.84 3.05 -10.60
C ARG A 43 -7.35 3.63 -11.92
N ILE A 44 -6.04 3.55 -12.11
CA ILE A 44 -5.39 3.78 -13.40
C ILE A 44 -4.85 2.44 -13.86
N TRP A 45 -5.49 1.89 -14.88
CA TRP A 45 -5.21 0.53 -15.37
C TRP A 45 -3.95 0.47 -16.22
N SER A 46 -3.19 -0.60 -16.08
CA SER A 46 -2.16 -0.95 -17.05
C SER A 46 -2.77 -1.24 -18.43
N PRO A 47 -2.01 -1.13 -19.53
CA PRO A 47 -2.52 -1.37 -20.88
C PRO A 47 -3.15 -2.77 -21.07
N CYS A 48 -2.63 -3.79 -20.38
CA CYS A 48 -3.16 -5.17 -20.44
C CYS A 48 -4.28 -5.45 -19.44
N GLY A 49 -4.62 -4.48 -18.55
CA GLY A 49 -5.72 -4.60 -17.60
C GLY A 49 -5.47 -5.56 -16.42
N ASN A 50 -4.28 -6.13 -16.29
CA ASN A 50 -3.96 -7.07 -15.21
C ASN A 50 -3.32 -6.43 -13.99
N LYS A 51 -3.06 -5.11 -14.04
CA LYS A 51 -2.54 -4.29 -12.94
C LYS A 51 -3.26 -2.95 -12.88
N ALA A 52 -3.21 -2.31 -11.74
CA ALA A 52 -3.69 -0.95 -11.58
C ALA A 52 -2.84 -0.16 -10.59
N SER A 53 -2.66 1.12 -10.85
CA SER A 53 -2.32 2.11 -9.83
C SER A 53 -3.60 2.66 -9.20
N LEU A 54 -3.50 3.15 -7.97
CA LEU A 54 -4.64 3.69 -7.22
C LEU A 54 -4.36 5.12 -6.79
N ILE A 55 -5.32 6.01 -7.01
CA ILE A 55 -5.30 7.38 -6.51
C ILE A 55 -6.51 7.62 -5.63
N ALA A 56 -6.32 8.22 -4.46
CA ALA A 56 -7.41 8.64 -3.58
C ALA A 56 -7.11 10.02 -2.99
N ASN A 57 -8.14 10.86 -2.85
CA ASN A 57 -8.03 12.17 -2.23
C ASN A 57 -8.77 12.20 -0.89
N ILE A 58 -8.11 12.72 0.14
CA ILE A 58 -8.68 12.94 1.46
C ILE A 58 -8.67 14.44 1.73
N GLY A 59 -9.83 15.00 2.06
CA GLY A 59 -10.00 16.44 2.30
C GLY A 59 -10.60 17.19 1.12
N PRO A 60 -10.49 18.54 1.09
CA PRO A 60 -11.18 19.38 0.12
C PRO A 60 -10.56 19.30 -1.28
N SER A 61 -11.38 19.49 -2.32
CA SER A 61 -10.92 19.59 -3.71
C SER A 61 -10.44 21.01 -4.02
N VAL A 62 -9.26 21.36 -3.50
CA VAL A 62 -8.61 22.67 -3.71
C VAL A 62 -7.15 22.46 -4.15
N PRO A 63 -6.53 23.44 -4.83
CA PRO A 63 -5.13 23.34 -5.24
C PRO A 63 -4.16 23.22 -4.07
N GLY A 64 -3.06 22.50 -4.30
CA GLY A 64 -1.99 22.26 -3.32
C GLY A 64 -2.27 21.01 -2.47
N GLY A 65 -1.60 20.91 -1.32
CA GLY A 65 -1.65 19.72 -0.49
C GLY A 65 -0.38 18.89 -0.59
N ILE A 66 -0.46 17.63 -0.18
CA ILE A 66 0.66 16.68 -0.24
C ILE A 66 0.23 15.38 -0.91
N VAL A 67 1.19 14.71 -1.53
CA VAL A 67 1.00 13.36 -2.09
C VAL A 67 1.82 12.38 -1.27
N LEU A 68 1.17 11.34 -0.76
CA LEU A 68 1.81 10.17 -0.17
C LEU A 68 1.92 9.13 -1.28
N SER A 69 3.10 9.10 -1.92
CA SER A 69 3.37 8.21 -3.06
C SER A 69 4.11 6.96 -2.62
N GLY A 70 3.71 5.81 -3.12
CA GLY A 70 4.35 4.53 -2.90
C GLY A 70 4.03 3.55 -4.01
N HIS A 71 4.80 2.44 -4.10
CA HIS A 71 4.55 1.38 -5.05
C HIS A 71 4.04 0.12 -4.35
N THR A 72 3.21 -0.64 -5.06
CA THR A 72 2.54 -1.85 -4.55
C THR A 72 3.29 -3.12 -4.91
N ASP A 73 4.12 -3.07 -5.93
CA ASP A 73 4.91 -4.20 -6.39
C ASP A 73 6.16 -4.41 -5.54
N VAL A 74 6.72 -5.60 -5.64
CA VAL A 74 7.91 -6.02 -4.92
C VAL A 74 8.77 -6.91 -5.82
N VAL A 75 10.09 -6.92 -5.56
CA VAL A 75 11.00 -7.84 -6.25
C VAL A 75 10.75 -9.31 -5.89
N PRO A 76 11.10 -10.25 -6.79
CA PRO A 76 10.97 -11.68 -6.54
C PRO A 76 11.71 -12.16 -5.28
N VAL A 77 11.26 -13.29 -4.74
CA VAL A 77 11.90 -13.94 -3.58
C VAL A 77 12.69 -15.19 -3.96
N VAL A 78 12.53 -15.66 -5.20
CA VAL A 78 13.21 -16.85 -5.72
C VAL A 78 14.72 -16.62 -5.75
N GLY A 79 15.49 -17.61 -5.30
CA GLY A 79 16.94 -17.53 -5.24
C GLY A 79 17.51 -16.75 -4.04
N GLN A 80 16.67 -16.26 -3.14
CA GLN A 80 17.08 -15.59 -1.91
C GLN A 80 17.02 -16.53 -0.70
N ALA A 81 17.98 -16.44 0.21
CA ALA A 81 18.05 -17.25 1.42
C ALA A 81 17.16 -16.67 2.53
N TRP A 82 15.85 -16.85 2.43
CA TRP A 82 14.92 -16.43 3.47
C TRP A 82 14.94 -17.38 4.67
N LEU A 83 15.06 -16.83 5.87
CA LEU A 83 14.96 -17.56 7.14
C LEU A 83 13.53 -17.61 7.69
N THR A 84 12.62 -16.85 7.12
CA THR A 84 11.19 -16.79 7.44
C THR A 84 10.40 -16.81 6.13
N ASP A 85 9.10 -17.15 6.20
CA ASP A 85 8.23 -17.03 5.04
C ASP A 85 8.18 -15.56 4.58
N PRO A 86 8.59 -15.23 3.34
CA PRO A 86 8.59 -13.85 2.85
C PRO A 86 7.19 -13.22 2.74
N TRP A 87 6.13 -14.04 2.63
CA TRP A 87 4.74 -13.59 2.51
C TRP A 87 3.98 -13.60 3.82
N ARG A 88 4.67 -13.85 4.92
CA ARG A 88 4.11 -13.83 6.27
C ARG A 88 4.92 -12.90 7.16
N LEU A 89 4.26 -11.83 7.64
CA LEU A 89 4.91 -10.89 8.56
C LEU A 89 5.39 -11.59 9.82
N THR A 90 6.70 -11.59 10.07
CA THR A 90 7.32 -12.22 11.22
C THR A 90 7.97 -11.17 12.12
N ALA A 91 7.53 -11.10 13.38
CA ALA A 91 8.15 -10.23 14.38
C ALA A 91 9.23 -11.01 15.14
N LYS A 92 10.48 -10.53 15.11
CA LYS A 92 11.62 -11.16 15.78
C LYS A 92 12.65 -10.11 16.17
N HIS A 93 13.16 -10.16 17.41
CA HIS A 93 14.19 -9.25 17.93
C HIS A 93 13.86 -7.76 17.73
N GLY A 94 12.60 -7.35 17.93
CA GLY A 94 12.16 -5.96 17.77
C GLY A 94 12.06 -5.48 16.32
N LYS A 95 12.18 -6.37 15.33
CA LYS A 95 12.06 -6.07 13.90
C LYS A 95 10.93 -6.87 13.26
N LEU A 96 10.44 -6.36 12.14
CA LEU A 96 9.44 -7.02 11.29
C LEU A 96 10.11 -7.51 10.00
N TYR A 97 9.87 -8.77 9.67
CA TYR A 97 10.44 -9.42 8.48
C TYR A 97 9.31 -9.85 7.54
N GLY A 98 9.53 -9.68 6.25
CA GLY A 98 8.65 -10.05 5.15
C GLY A 98 9.03 -9.29 3.88
N ARG A 99 8.71 -9.80 2.69
CA ARG A 99 8.99 -9.11 1.43
C ARG A 99 8.13 -7.84 1.35
N GLY A 100 8.80 -6.68 1.12
CA GLY A 100 8.13 -5.38 1.06
C GLY A 100 7.93 -4.69 2.41
N THR A 101 8.38 -5.23 3.55
CA THR A 101 8.27 -4.54 4.85
C THR A 101 8.96 -3.19 4.86
N CYS A 102 10.10 -3.06 4.18
CA CYS A 102 10.86 -1.83 4.04
C CYS A 102 10.53 -1.13 2.72
N ASP A 103 10.49 -1.86 1.64
CA ASP A 103 10.33 -1.38 0.26
C ASP A 103 9.12 -2.06 -0.41
N MET A 104 7.92 -1.37 -0.44
CA MET A 104 7.64 -0.28 0.49
C MET A 104 6.24 -0.38 1.10
N LYS A 105 5.74 -1.62 1.30
CA LYS A 105 4.41 -1.87 1.90
C LYS A 105 4.31 -1.34 3.34
N GLY A 106 5.44 -1.19 4.05
CA GLY A 106 5.48 -0.54 5.36
C GLY A 106 5.01 0.91 5.29
N PHE A 107 5.46 1.67 4.29
CA PHE A 107 4.99 3.03 4.05
C PHE A 107 3.48 3.05 3.74
N ILE A 108 3.01 2.15 2.86
CA ILE A 108 1.59 2.05 2.52
C ILE A 108 0.76 1.75 3.78
N ALA A 109 1.20 0.81 4.62
CA ALA A 109 0.52 0.48 5.87
C ALA A 109 0.42 1.69 6.83
N ILE A 110 1.50 2.49 6.94
CA ILE A 110 1.49 3.72 7.73
C ILE A 110 0.50 4.73 7.15
N ALA A 111 0.53 4.96 5.83
CA ALA A 111 -0.38 5.90 5.17
C ALA A 111 -1.85 5.48 5.37
N LEU A 112 -2.19 4.21 5.16
CA LEU A 112 -3.53 3.69 5.35
C LEU A 112 -3.99 3.80 6.80
N SER A 113 -3.14 3.47 7.78
CA SER A 113 -3.51 3.55 9.21
C SER A 113 -3.83 4.98 9.68
N ARG A 114 -3.51 6.01 8.88
CA ARG A 114 -3.83 7.41 9.18
C ARG A 114 -5.07 7.94 8.46
N VAL A 115 -5.67 7.14 7.59
CA VAL A 115 -6.84 7.57 6.80
C VAL A 115 -7.99 8.05 7.69
N ALA A 116 -8.36 7.26 8.70
CA ALA A 116 -9.43 7.62 9.63
C ALA A 116 -9.17 8.95 10.35
N ASP A 117 -7.93 9.19 10.77
CA ASP A 117 -7.52 10.43 11.41
C ASP A 117 -7.60 11.60 10.41
N MET A 118 -7.05 11.44 9.21
CA MET A 118 -7.06 12.46 8.16
C MET A 118 -8.48 12.87 7.77
N VAL A 119 -9.41 11.91 7.66
CA VAL A 119 -10.83 12.18 7.38
C VAL A 119 -11.47 13.02 8.49
N LYS A 120 -11.15 12.74 9.76
CA LYS A 120 -11.72 13.45 10.92
C LYS A 120 -11.12 14.83 11.15
N MET A 121 -9.88 15.08 10.72
CA MET A 121 -9.12 16.31 11.03
C MET A 121 -9.69 17.58 10.37
N GLY A 122 -10.58 17.49 9.38
CA GLY A 122 -11.06 18.66 8.64
C GLY A 122 -9.95 19.39 7.90
N LEU A 123 -9.21 18.67 7.08
CA LEU A 123 -8.05 19.17 6.35
C LEU A 123 -8.37 20.44 5.56
N ARG A 124 -7.46 21.42 5.58
CA ARG A 124 -7.57 22.65 4.77
C ARG A 124 -7.08 22.45 3.33
N ARG A 125 -6.26 21.45 3.09
CA ARG A 125 -5.72 21.05 1.78
C ARG A 125 -5.76 19.54 1.67
N PRO A 126 -5.84 18.98 0.45
CA PRO A 126 -5.94 17.54 0.30
C PRO A 126 -4.65 16.82 0.69
N VAL A 127 -4.80 15.61 1.20
CA VAL A 127 -3.78 14.57 1.20
C VAL A 127 -4.18 13.58 0.12
N GLN A 128 -3.33 13.41 -0.89
CA GLN A 128 -3.52 12.42 -1.95
C GLN A 128 -2.70 11.18 -1.64
N LEU A 129 -3.32 10.03 -1.73
CA LEU A 129 -2.64 8.74 -1.77
C LEU A 129 -2.45 8.38 -3.25
N ALA A 130 -1.22 8.00 -3.64
CA ALA A 130 -0.90 7.56 -4.99
C ALA A 130 -0.06 6.28 -4.90
N PHE A 131 -0.66 5.14 -5.23
CA PHE A 131 -0.01 3.84 -5.15
C PHE A 131 0.15 3.25 -6.55
N SER A 132 1.41 3.18 -7.01
CA SER A 132 1.75 2.72 -8.37
C SER A 132 2.02 1.22 -8.43
N HIS A 133 2.09 0.69 -9.65
CA HIS A 133 2.65 -0.62 -9.98
C HIS A 133 3.96 -0.43 -10.77
N ASP A 134 4.75 -1.52 -10.88
CA ASP A 134 5.93 -1.65 -11.75
C ASP A 134 7.11 -0.70 -11.43
N GLU A 135 7.21 -0.17 -10.21
CA GLU A 135 8.34 0.67 -9.81
C GLU A 135 9.67 -0.10 -9.87
N GLU A 136 9.68 -1.33 -9.38
CA GLU A 136 10.86 -2.20 -9.27
C GLU A 136 11.43 -2.67 -10.63
N VAL A 137 10.71 -2.43 -11.72
CA VAL A 137 11.13 -2.78 -13.09
C VAL A 137 11.29 -1.56 -14.01
N GLY A 138 11.30 -0.36 -13.43
CA GLY A 138 11.56 0.89 -14.15
C GLY A 138 10.34 1.47 -14.82
N CYS A 139 9.25 1.60 -14.07
CA CYS A 139 7.94 2.16 -14.41
C CYS A 139 7.92 3.12 -15.62
#